data_ae36aec56beaf80c761120681615caf9
#
_entry.id   ae36aec56beaf80c761120681615caf9
#
_cell.length_a   1.000
_cell.length_b   1.000
_cell.length_c   1.000
_cell.angle_alpha   90.00
_cell.angle_beta   90.00
_cell.angle_gamma   90.00
#
_symmetry.space_group_name_H-M   'P 1'
#
loop_
_entity.id
_entity.type
_entity.pdbx_description
1 polymer ?
#
loop_
_entity_poly.entity_id
_entity_poly.type
_entity_poly.pdbx_seq_one_letter_code
_entity_poly.pdbx_strand_id
1 'polypeptide(L)'
;MSSFKTKVPQVGRAQCSESHLDASSLMDSGGDKKSTFRKLKPPTTKIHIATYNCRTMRTDDHLEELEEELRNIKWVITGLCETRLPGEKRTTLKSGHTLYQNNSETNYSQGGVAFIVHRRIEHKVTKYHSISDRVIYLVLQINSRYRLQLIHCYAPTSTAHDEQIEQLYEDIAYAKNLENTHYV
;
A
#
# COMPACT_ATOMS: atom_id res chain seq x y z
N MET A 1 -24.21 41.52 -2.80
CA MET A 1 -23.20 40.87 -1.97
C MET A 1 -23.67 39.42 -1.72
N SER A 2 -23.24 38.49 -2.54
CA SER A 2 -23.65 37.07 -2.44
C SER A 2 -22.48 36.28 -1.88
N SER A 3 -22.68 35.76 -0.68
CA SER A 3 -21.67 34.95 0.05
C SER A 3 -21.67 33.55 -0.52
N PHE A 4 -20.64 33.21 -1.28
CA PHE A 4 -20.39 31.82 -1.68
C PHE A 4 -19.85 31.04 -0.48
N LYS A 5 -20.68 30.21 0.11
CA LYS A 5 -20.23 29.14 1.04
C LYS A 5 -19.62 28.02 0.21
N THR A 6 -18.30 27.94 0.18
CA THR A 6 -17.56 26.81 -0.34
C THR A 6 -17.84 25.61 0.55
N LYS A 7 -18.53 24.62 0.01
CA LYS A 7 -18.78 23.34 0.67
C LYS A 7 -17.51 22.50 0.54
N VAL A 8 -16.77 22.38 1.63
CA VAL A 8 -15.61 21.48 1.70
C VAL A 8 -16.10 20.05 1.43
N PRO A 9 -15.50 19.30 0.49
CA PRO A 9 -15.85 17.90 0.29
C PRO A 9 -15.47 17.12 1.53
N GLN A 10 -16.37 16.29 2.03
CA GLN A 10 -16.06 15.33 3.09
C GLN A 10 -15.05 14.33 2.54
N VAL A 11 -13.83 14.42 3.02
CA VAL A 11 -12.74 13.48 2.75
C VAL A 11 -13.15 12.11 3.31
N GLY A 12 -13.15 11.08 2.47
CA GLY A 12 -13.43 9.72 2.88
C GLY A 12 -12.45 9.28 3.98
N ARG A 13 -13.01 8.70 5.05
CA ARG A 13 -12.25 8.28 6.22
C ARG A 13 -11.26 7.19 5.82
N ALA A 14 -9.95 7.42 6.00
CA ALA A 14 -8.92 6.42 5.80
C ALA A 14 -9.16 5.21 6.73
N GLN A 15 -9.24 4.00 6.15
CA GLN A 15 -9.31 2.77 6.94
C GLN A 15 -7.89 2.27 7.19
N CYS A 16 -7.52 2.19 8.46
CA CYS A 16 -6.24 1.64 8.89
C CYS A 16 -6.47 0.21 9.40
N SER A 17 -5.83 -0.78 8.78
CA SER A 17 -5.81 -2.15 9.28
C SER A 17 -4.47 -2.43 9.99
N GLU A 18 -4.53 -2.92 11.21
CA GLU A 18 -3.35 -3.39 11.94
C GLU A 18 -3.14 -4.89 11.66
N SER A 19 -2.06 -5.25 10.99
CA SER A 19 -1.62 -6.64 10.90
C SER A 19 -0.57 -6.92 11.98
N HIS A 20 -0.89 -7.82 12.91
CA HIS A 20 0.05 -8.37 13.87
C HIS A 20 0.82 -9.54 13.23
N LEU A 21 2.12 -9.39 13.10
CA LEU A 21 3.02 -10.49 12.78
C LEU A 21 3.64 -11.00 14.08
N ASP A 22 3.09 -12.10 14.61
CA ASP A 22 3.69 -12.83 15.72
C ASP A 22 4.81 -13.74 15.22
N ALA A 23 6.05 -13.40 15.56
CA ALA A 23 7.22 -14.22 15.29
C ALA A 23 7.54 -15.13 16.50
N SER A 24 6.55 -15.84 17.01
CA SER A 24 6.75 -16.75 18.14
C SER A 24 6.37 -18.19 17.81
N SER A 25 7.14 -18.84 16.97
CA SER A 25 7.22 -20.31 16.99
C SER A 25 8.51 -20.77 16.38
N LEU A 26 9.48 -21.14 17.23
CA LEU A 26 10.43 -22.22 16.99
C LEU A 26 11.41 -22.36 18.15
N MET A 27 11.40 -23.56 18.69
CA MET A 27 12.44 -24.31 19.36
C MET A 27 12.35 -24.44 20.87
N ASP A 28 11.81 -25.58 21.21
CA ASP A 28 12.17 -26.32 22.41
C ASP A 28 13.19 -27.41 22.06
N SER A 29 14.28 -27.49 22.82
CA SER A 29 14.78 -28.73 23.42
C SER A 29 16.10 -28.50 24.17
N GLY A 30 16.05 -28.80 25.47
CA GLY A 30 17.14 -29.45 26.18
C GLY A 30 18.08 -28.62 27.03
N GLY A 31 17.97 -28.75 28.36
CA GLY A 31 19.14 -28.65 29.27
C GLY A 31 19.08 -27.57 30.35
N ASP A 32 18.77 -28.00 31.58
CA ASP A 32 18.85 -27.28 32.85
C ASP A 32 20.13 -26.46 33.01
N LYS A 33 19.98 -25.15 33.20
CA LYS A 33 20.75 -24.29 34.10
C LYS A 33 19.94 -23.03 34.34
N LYS A 34 19.47 -22.81 35.58
CA LYS A 34 18.81 -21.57 36.02
C LYS A 34 19.72 -20.37 35.78
N SER A 35 19.55 -19.73 34.65
CA SER A 35 20.01 -18.39 34.34
C SER A 35 18.77 -17.56 34.06
N THR A 36 18.48 -16.64 34.99
CA THR A 36 17.39 -15.66 34.88
C THR A 36 17.69 -14.65 33.76
N PHE A 37 17.84 -15.11 32.56
CA PHE A 37 17.78 -14.25 31.40
C PHE A 37 16.30 -13.91 31.17
N ARG A 38 15.86 -12.71 31.54
CA ARG A 38 14.66 -12.11 31.03
C ARG A 38 14.78 -12.19 29.50
N LYS A 39 14.03 -13.10 28.86
CA LYS A 39 13.83 -13.10 27.40
C LYS A 39 13.26 -11.72 27.07
N LEU A 40 14.11 -10.81 26.66
CA LEU A 40 13.68 -9.56 26.03
C LEU A 40 12.90 -9.99 24.78
N LYS A 41 11.58 -9.79 24.80
CA LYS A 41 10.76 -9.96 23.60
C LYS A 41 11.41 -9.09 22.52
N PRO A 42 11.73 -9.65 21.34
CA PRO A 42 12.24 -8.83 20.27
C PRO A 42 11.23 -7.71 20.01
N PRO A 43 11.69 -6.48 19.72
CA PRO A 43 10.79 -5.39 19.43
C PRO A 43 9.91 -5.78 18.24
N THR A 44 8.61 -5.94 18.46
CA THR A 44 7.64 -6.16 17.41
C THR A 44 7.54 -4.88 16.59
N THR A 45 8.15 -4.87 15.42
CA THR A 45 8.04 -3.73 14.51
C THR A 45 6.65 -3.77 13.86
N LYS A 46 5.77 -2.91 14.34
CA LYS A 46 4.45 -2.72 13.71
C LYS A 46 4.62 -2.01 12.37
N ILE A 47 4.05 -2.57 11.33
CA ILE A 47 3.95 -1.96 10.00
C ILE A 47 2.52 -1.45 9.84
N HIS A 48 2.38 -0.14 9.66
CA HIS A 48 1.07 0.49 9.44
C HIS A 48 0.86 0.67 7.94
N ILE A 49 -0.16 -0.02 7.40
CA ILE A 49 -0.56 0.06 6.01
C ILE A 49 -1.93 0.73 5.97
N ALA A 50 -2.08 1.71 5.09
CA ALA A 50 -3.33 2.41 4.86
C ALA A 50 -3.80 2.22 3.42
N THR A 51 -5.09 2.39 3.18
CA THR A 51 -5.68 2.50 1.84
C THR A 51 -6.52 3.75 1.75
N TYR A 52 -6.52 4.40 0.59
CA TYR A 52 -7.25 5.63 0.35
C TYR A 52 -7.76 5.71 -1.09
N ASN A 53 -9.04 6.06 -1.27
CA ASN A 53 -9.58 6.41 -2.57
C ASN A 53 -9.48 7.92 -2.74
N CYS A 54 -8.58 8.37 -3.60
CA CYS A 54 -8.26 9.78 -3.79
C CYS A 54 -9.13 10.47 -4.84
N ARG A 55 -10.00 9.72 -5.54
CA ARG A 55 -10.89 10.19 -6.62
C ARG A 55 -10.17 10.88 -7.79
N THR A 56 -9.03 11.49 -7.57
CA THR A 56 -8.11 12.05 -8.56
C THR A 56 -6.86 12.58 -7.88
N MET A 57 -5.72 12.50 -8.55
CA MET A 57 -4.45 13.11 -8.14
C MET A 57 -3.77 13.84 -9.31
N ARG A 58 -4.57 14.34 -10.26
CA ARG A 58 -4.06 14.96 -11.49
C ARG A 58 -3.33 16.28 -11.27
N THR A 59 -3.58 16.95 -10.17
CA THR A 59 -2.94 18.23 -9.83
C THR A 59 -1.95 18.03 -8.68
N ASP A 60 -0.91 18.85 -8.67
CA ASP A 60 0.06 18.86 -7.58
C ASP A 60 -0.61 19.19 -6.24
N ASP A 61 -1.65 20.04 -6.25
CA ASP A 61 -2.39 20.41 -5.06
C ASP A 61 -3.03 19.19 -4.37
N HIS A 62 -3.66 18.28 -5.13
CA HIS A 62 -4.24 17.07 -4.56
C HIS A 62 -3.20 16.15 -3.91
N LEU A 63 -2.01 16.10 -4.49
CA LEU A 63 -0.91 15.34 -3.94
C LEU A 63 -0.37 15.98 -2.65
N GLU A 64 -0.23 17.30 -2.63
CA GLU A 64 0.20 18.06 -1.45
C GLU A 64 -0.84 17.92 -0.30
N GLU A 65 -2.14 18.02 -0.60
CA GLU A 65 -3.21 17.77 0.37
C GLU A 65 -3.14 16.36 0.95
N LEU A 66 -2.94 15.34 0.12
CA LEU A 66 -2.78 13.97 0.59
C LEU A 66 -1.54 13.81 1.48
N GLU A 67 -0.41 14.41 1.11
CA GLU A 67 0.80 14.35 1.92
C GLU A 67 0.61 15.05 3.28
N GLU A 68 -0.18 16.13 3.34
CA GLU A 68 -0.54 16.81 4.60
C GLU A 68 -1.41 15.91 5.50
N GLU A 69 -2.45 15.28 4.93
CA GLU A 69 -3.30 14.34 5.67
C GLU A 69 -2.50 13.14 6.20
N LEU A 70 -1.56 12.62 5.41
CA LEU A 70 -0.70 11.53 5.81
C LEU A 70 0.23 11.89 6.98
N ARG A 71 0.54 13.17 7.22
CA ARG A 71 1.32 13.62 8.40
C ARG A 71 0.58 13.41 9.70
N ASN A 72 -0.75 13.37 9.66
CA ASN A 72 -1.60 13.27 10.84
C ASN A 72 -1.87 11.82 11.27
N ILE A 73 -1.44 10.83 10.49
CA ILE A 73 -1.64 9.40 10.78
C ILE A 73 -0.32 8.64 10.85
N LYS A 74 -0.35 7.47 11.48
CA LYS A 74 0.79 6.54 11.48
C LYS A 74 0.70 5.65 10.26
N TRP A 75 1.63 5.79 9.34
CA TRP A 75 1.71 4.96 8.15
C TRP A 75 3.16 4.73 7.70
N VAL A 76 3.35 3.73 6.88
CA VAL A 76 4.61 3.48 6.18
C VAL A 76 4.39 3.16 4.70
N ILE A 77 3.20 2.61 4.35
CA ILE A 77 2.76 2.38 2.99
C ILE A 77 1.28 2.73 2.92
N THR A 78 0.90 3.46 1.88
CA THR A 78 -0.49 3.78 1.57
C THR A 78 -0.80 3.33 0.15
N GLY A 79 -1.77 2.42 0.00
CA GLY A 79 -2.36 2.07 -1.30
C GLY A 79 -3.38 3.12 -1.71
N LEU A 80 -3.33 3.57 -2.95
CA LEU A 80 -4.20 4.61 -3.51
C LEU A 80 -5.03 4.04 -4.66
N CYS A 81 -6.31 4.34 -4.65
CA CYS A 81 -7.26 4.04 -5.74
C CYS A 81 -7.74 5.32 -6.40
N GLU A 82 -8.18 5.21 -7.65
CA GLU A 82 -8.70 6.31 -8.47
C GLU A 82 -7.70 7.48 -8.62
N THR A 83 -6.43 7.15 -8.79
CA THR A 83 -5.38 8.17 -8.91
C THR A 83 -5.54 9.01 -10.16
N ARG A 84 -6.02 8.42 -11.25
CA ARG A 84 -6.16 9.05 -12.58
C ARG A 84 -4.85 9.67 -13.09
N LEU A 85 -3.71 9.13 -12.63
CA LEU A 85 -2.39 9.49 -13.13
C LEU A 85 -2.07 8.59 -14.33
N PRO A 86 -1.46 9.11 -15.41
CA PRO A 86 -1.17 8.31 -16.59
C PRO A 86 0.02 7.38 -16.39
N GLY A 87 -0.08 6.19 -16.98
CA GLY A 87 1.01 5.25 -17.17
C GLY A 87 1.59 4.66 -15.91
N GLU A 88 2.61 3.82 -16.10
CA GLU A 88 3.41 3.25 -15.01
C GLU A 88 4.61 4.14 -14.74
N LYS A 89 4.74 4.61 -13.49
CA LYS A 89 5.82 5.52 -13.12
C LYS A 89 6.21 5.38 -11.65
N ARG A 90 7.51 5.55 -11.38
CA ARG A 90 8.07 5.74 -10.05
C ARG A 90 8.56 7.19 -9.92
N THR A 91 8.07 7.91 -8.90
CA THR A 91 8.40 9.32 -8.68
C THR A 91 8.76 9.56 -7.22
N THR A 92 9.85 10.28 -6.95
CA THR A 92 10.16 10.76 -5.62
C THR A 92 9.44 12.09 -5.40
N LEU A 93 8.63 12.17 -4.36
CA LEU A 93 7.85 13.35 -4.00
C LEU A 93 8.70 14.40 -3.29
N LYS A 94 8.21 15.62 -3.17
CA LYS A 94 8.90 16.72 -2.47
C LYS A 94 9.21 16.39 -1.00
N SER A 95 8.35 15.60 -0.35
CA SER A 95 8.55 15.07 1.02
C SER A 95 9.66 14.03 1.14
N GLY A 96 10.17 13.53 0.02
CA GLY A 96 11.11 12.41 -0.07
C GLY A 96 10.43 11.03 -0.01
N HIS A 97 9.09 10.96 0.02
CA HIS A 97 8.34 9.72 -0.16
C HIS A 97 8.39 9.28 -1.61
N THR A 98 8.18 7.99 -1.86
CA THR A 98 8.17 7.45 -3.24
C THR A 98 6.75 7.05 -3.62
N LEU A 99 6.29 7.57 -4.75
CA LEU A 99 5.04 7.19 -5.40
C LEU A 99 5.35 6.16 -6.49
N TYR A 100 4.70 5.01 -6.42
CA TYR A 100 4.66 3.99 -7.46
C TYR A 100 3.24 3.96 -8.01
N GLN A 101 3.06 4.32 -9.26
CA GLN A 101 1.72 4.45 -9.89
C GLN A 101 1.59 3.55 -11.10
N ASN A 102 0.35 3.16 -11.39
CA ASN A 102 -0.04 2.55 -12.65
C ASN A 102 -1.46 2.92 -13.06
N ASN A 103 -1.62 3.16 -14.34
CA ASN A 103 -2.89 3.34 -15.03
C ASN A 103 -2.66 3.20 -16.54
N SER A 104 -3.72 3.19 -17.32
CA SER A 104 -3.63 3.31 -18.79
C SER A 104 -2.94 4.62 -19.18
N GLU A 105 -2.06 4.57 -20.19
CA GLU A 105 -1.43 5.77 -20.73
C GLU A 105 -2.40 6.64 -21.56
N THR A 106 -3.36 6.01 -22.19
CA THR A 106 -4.29 6.67 -23.12
C THR A 106 -5.66 6.93 -22.52
N ASN A 107 -6.10 6.07 -21.60
CA ASN A 107 -7.43 6.18 -20.95
C ASN A 107 -7.31 6.20 -19.44
N TYR A 108 -6.65 7.22 -18.90
CA TYR A 108 -6.44 7.43 -17.46
C TYR A 108 -7.50 8.33 -16.81
N SER A 109 -8.60 8.63 -17.52
CA SER A 109 -9.70 9.46 -16.98
C SER A 109 -10.42 8.78 -15.80
N GLN A 110 -10.29 7.46 -15.68
CA GLN A 110 -10.89 6.64 -14.62
C GLN A 110 -9.84 5.67 -14.08
N GLY A 111 -10.10 5.14 -12.87
CA GLY A 111 -9.24 4.13 -12.25
C GLY A 111 -7.86 4.64 -11.86
N GLY A 112 -6.89 3.74 -12.00
CA GLY A 112 -5.51 3.94 -11.58
C GLY A 112 -5.26 3.58 -10.12
N VAL A 113 -4.17 2.85 -9.89
CA VAL A 113 -3.72 2.39 -8.58
C VAL A 113 -2.30 2.88 -8.32
N ALA A 114 -1.98 3.10 -7.05
CA ALA A 114 -0.63 3.47 -6.67
C ALA A 114 -0.29 3.05 -5.25
N PHE A 115 1.01 3.11 -4.93
CA PHE A 115 1.50 3.10 -3.56
C PHE A 115 2.27 4.38 -3.27
N ILE A 116 2.03 5.00 -2.12
CA ILE A 116 3.00 5.91 -1.51
C ILE A 116 3.77 5.13 -0.46
N VAL A 117 5.10 5.12 -0.59
CA VAL A 117 6.01 4.47 0.34
C VAL A 117 6.77 5.53 1.12
N HIS A 118 6.72 5.43 2.45
CA HIS A 118 7.41 6.36 3.32
C HIS A 118 8.92 6.23 3.15
N ARG A 119 9.64 7.36 3.03
CA ARG A 119 11.10 7.43 2.78
C ARG A 119 11.94 6.56 3.72
N ARG A 120 11.49 6.37 4.97
CA ARG A 120 12.23 5.56 5.97
C ARG A 120 12.26 4.07 5.66
N ILE A 121 11.36 3.55 4.83
CA ILE A 121 11.29 2.13 4.47
C ILE A 121 11.46 1.89 2.96
N GLU A 122 11.63 2.93 2.17
CA GLU A 122 11.79 2.82 0.72
C GLU A 122 12.92 1.88 0.34
N HIS A 123 14.05 1.93 1.05
CA HIS A 123 15.19 1.04 0.88
C HIS A 123 14.87 -0.46 1.08
N LYS A 124 13.72 -0.79 1.68
CA LYS A 124 13.24 -2.18 1.83
C LYS A 124 12.41 -2.66 0.64
N VAL A 125 11.99 -1.77 -0.25
CA VAL A 125 11.27 -2.15 -1.47
C VAL A 125 12.27 -2.79 -2.42
N THR A 126 12.13 -4.08 -2.65
CA THR A 126 13.01 -4.84 -3.54
C THR A 126 12.45 -5.00 -4.94
N LYS A 127 11.11 -4.89 -5.06
CA LYS A 127 10.42 -5.01 -6.34
C LYS A 127 9.07 -4.28 -6.27
N TYR A 128 8.67 -3.71 -7.39
CA TYR A 128 7.28 -3.36 -7.65
C TYR A 128 6.91 -3.81 -9.06
N HIS A 129 5.65 -4.08 -9.28
CA HIS A 129 5.15 -4.45 -10.59
C HIS A 129 3.66 -4.16 -10.69
N SER A 130 3.26 -3.74 -11.87
CA SER A 130 1.88 -3.46 -12.21
C SER A 130 1.34 -4.61 -13.06
N ILE A 131 0.25 -5.22 -12.61
CA ILE A 131 -0.40 -6.31 -13.34
C ILE A 131 -1.42 -5.74 -14.33
N SER A 132 -2.21 -4.77 -13.87
CA SER A 132 -3.21 -4.06 -14.67
C SER A 132 -3.43 -2.65 -14.11
N ASP A 133 -4.30 -1.88 -14.75
CA ASP A 133 -4.73 -0.56 -14.25
C ASP A 133 -5.46 -0.61 -12.88
N ARG A 134 -5.77 -1.84 -12.42
CA ARG A 134 -6.47 -2.11 -11.16
C ARG A 134 -5.65 -2.86 -10.12
N VAL A 135 -4.52 -3.46 -10.51
CA VAL A 135 -3.71 -4.31 -9.62
C VAL A 135 -2.23 -3.98 -9.73
N ILE A 136 -1.64 -3.63 -8.59
CA ILE A 136 -0.21 -3.35 -8.43
C ILE A 136 0.30 -4.05 -7.17
N TYR A 137 1.56 -4.48 -7.16
CA TYR A 137 2.15 -5.02 -5.94
C TYR A 137 3.55 -4.47 -5.65
N LEU A 138 3.91 -4.51 -4.36
CA LEU A 138 5.24 -4.25 -3.84
C LEU A 138 5.77 -5.48 -3.12
N VAL A 139 7.08 -5.71 -3.20
CA VAL A 139 7.79 -6.67 -2.35
C VAL A 139 8.76 -5.93 -1.47
N LEU A 140 8.65 -6.17 -0.15
CA LEU A 140 9.52 -5.58 0.85
C LEU A 140 10.40 -6.66 1.51
N GLN A 141 11.67 -6.37 1.64
CA GLN A 141 12.56 -7.16 2.48
C GLN A 141 12.42 -6.70 3.94
N ILE A 142 11.69 -7.45 4.75
CA ILE A 142 11.45 -7.11 6.16
C ILE A 142 12.72 -7.33 6.97
N ASN A 143 13.35 -8.50 6.80
CA ASN A 143 14.63 -8.86 7.38
C ASN A 143 15.32 -9.90 6.46
N SER A 144 16.48 -10.44 6.88
CA SER A 144 17.23 -11.41 6.07
C SER A 144 16.45 -12.68 5.68
N ARG A 145 15.40 -13.02 6.40
CA ARG A 145 14.61 -14.26 6.19
C ARG A 145 13.24 -14.02 5.57
N TYR A 146 12.63 -12.86 5.80
CA TYR A 146 11.24 -12.62 5.48
C TYR A 146 11.07 -11.51 4.45
N ARG A 147 10.32 -11.82 3.41
CA ARG A 147 9.83 -10.86 2.42
C ARG A 147 8.31 -10.76 2.56
N LEU A 148 7.79 -9.56 2.45
CA LEU A 148 6.36 -9.26 2.45
C LEU A 148 5.96 -8.77 1.07
N GLN A 149 4.99 -9.43 0.46
CA GLN A 149 4.32 -8.95 -0.74
C GLN A 149 3.03 -8.23 -0.34
N LEU A 150 2.86 -7.02 -0.82
CA LEU A 150 1.63 -6.25 -0.68
C LEU A 150 0.98 -6.11 -2.05
N ILE A 151 -0.21 -6.65 -2.19
CA ILE A 151 -1.02 -6.52 -3.40
C ILE A 151 -2.11 -5.49 -3.12
N HIS A 152 -2.14 -4.42 -3.91
CA HIS A 152 -3.17 -3.39 -3.84
C HIS A 152 -4.04 -3.47 -5.09
N CYS A 153 -5.35 -3.49 -4.87
CA CYS A 153 -6.31 -3.58 -5.95
C CYS A 153 -7.45 -2.57 -5.80
N TYR A 154 -7.98 -2.16 -6.94
CA TYR A 154 -9.18 -1.33 -7.05
C TYR A 154 -10.29 -2.12 -7.70
N ALA A 155 -11.26 -2.57 -6.90
CA ALA A 155 -12.36 -3.37 -7.37
C ALA A 155 -13.27 -2.59 -8.34
N PRO A 156 -13.85 -3.27 -9.36
CA PRO A 156 -14.92 -2.69 -10.18
C PRO A 156 -16.12 -2.28 -9.32
N THR A 157 -16.89 -1.33 -9.80
CA THR A 157 -18.14 -0.91 -9.14
C THR A 157 -19.21 -2.00 -9.21
N SER A 158 -20.25 -1.90 -8.40
CA SER A 158 -21.37 -2.86 -8.35
C SER A 158 -22.16 -2.97 -9.67
N THR A 159 -21.96 -2.05 -10.60
CA THR A 159 -22.57 -2.04 -11.93
C THR A 159 -21.66 -2.61 -13.02
N ALA A 160 -20.47 -3.08 -12.66
CA ALA A 160 -19.53 -3.66 -13.60
C ALA A 160 -20.02 -5.04 -14.09
N HIS A 161 -19.62 -5.41 -15.29
CA HIS A 161 -19.87 -6.74 -15.83
C HIS A 161 -19.06 -7.80 -15.09
N ASP A 162 -19.62 -9.02 -14.97
CA ASP A 162 -18.99 -10.14 -14.27
C ASP A 162 -17.57 -10.45 -14.80
N GLU A 163 -17.35 -10.29 -16.10
CA GLU A 163 -16.04 -10.46 -16.75
C GLU A 163 -14.95 -9.55 -16.15
N GLN A 164 -15.31 -8.31 -15.77
CA GLN A 164 -14.35 -7.39 -15.11
C GLN A 164 -14.00 -7.84 -13.69
N ILE A 165 -14.95 -8.47 -13.02
CA ILE A 165 -14.76 -9.01 -11.68
C ILE A 165 -13.87 -10.25 -11.76
N GLU A 166 -14.14 -11.16 -12.71
CA GLU A 166 -13.33 -12.35 -12.95
C GLU A 166 -11.88 -11.96 -13.30
N GLN A 167 -11.70 -11.01 -14.21
CA GLN A 167 -10.37 -10.51 -14.57
C GLN A 167 -9.60 -9.97 -13.38
N LEU A 168 -10.26 -9.23 -12.48
CA LEU A 168 -9.61 -8.75 -11.25
C LEU A 168 -9.11 -9.91 -10.39
N TYR A 169 -9.91 -10.97 -10.21
CA TYR A 169 -9.48 -12.12 -9.44
C TYR A 169 -8.35 -12.89 -10.10
N GLU A 170 -8.32 -12.99 -11.41
CA GLU A 170 -7.21 -13.58 -12.17
C GLU A 170 -5.93 -12.76 -11.99
N ASP A 171 -6.01 -11.43 -12.09
CA ASP A 171 -4.88 -10.52 -11.89
C ASP A 171 -4.30 -10.65 -10.47
N ILE A 172 -5.17 -10.74 -9.44
CA ILE A 172 -4.74 -10.95 -8.06
C ILE A 172 -4.08 -12.33 -7.89
N ALA A 173 -4.67 -13.38 -8.45
CA ALA A 173 -4.12 -14.73 -8.39
C ALA A 173 -2.76 -14.80 -9.11
N TYR A 174 -2.64 -14.14 -10.24
CA TYR A 174 -1.38 -14.03 -10.98
C TYR A 174 -0.32 -13.30 -10.14
N ALA A 175 -0.66 -12.14 -9.57
CA ALA A 175 0.25 -11.39 -8.69
C ALA A 175 0.78 -12.23 -7.54
N LYS A 176 -0.10 -13.00 -6.87
CA LYS A 176 0.29 -13.91 -5.77
C LYS A 176 1.32 -14.94 -6.17
N ASN A 177 1.21 -15.46 -7.39
CA ASN A 177 2.05 -16.56 -7.87
C ASN A 177 3.40 -16.08 -8.45
N LEU A 178 3.56 -14.79 -8.72
CA LEU A 178 4.80 -14.24 -9.29
C LEU A 178 5.96 -14.22 -8.31
N GLU A 179 5.68 -14.15 -7.02
CA GLU A 179 6.72 -13.95 -6.01
C GLU A 179 6.77 -15.12 -5.03
N ASN A 180 7.98 -15.64 -4.83
CA ASN A 180 8.22 -16.61 -3.75
C ASN A 180 8.42 -15.84 -2.43
N THR A 181 7.33 -15.49 -1.78
CA THR A 181 7.29 -14.73 -0.53
C THR A 181 6.73 -15.57 0.61
N HIS A 182 7.14 -15.28 1.83
CA HIS A 182 6.65 -15.96 3.02
C HIS A 182 5.28 -15.44 3.48
N TYR A 183 4.93 -14.20 3.07
CA TYR A 183 3.68 -13.53 3.45
C TYR A 183 3.07 -12.83 2.22
N VAL A 184 1.77 -12.97 2.09
CA VAL A 184 0.95 -12.34 1.04
C VAL A 184 -0.13 -11.51 1.70
#